data_06474896cd263706843e6a5e120763c5
#
_entry.id   06474896cd263706843e6a5e120763c5
#
_cell.length_a   1.000
_cell.length_b   1.000
_cell.length_c   1.000
_cell.angle_alpha   90.00
_cell.angle_beta   90.00
_cell.angle_gamma   90.00
#
_symmetry.space_group_name_H-M   'P 1'
#
loop_
_entity.id
_entity.type
_entity.pdbx_description
1 polymer ?
#
loop_
_entity_poly.entity_id
_entity_poly.type
_entity_poly.pdbx_seq_one_letter_code
_entity_poly.pdbx_strand_id
1 'polypeptide(L)'
;MKTKKTKTVEPGFDSNLHRERLQTISIEVIQKKVSELYDIRFADMTGKRRNRQVAFPRQIAMYLSRQLTKSSFSTIGKVFGGRSCSTVINACRLVKERIETDANVGQNVHYLEKQLLAGDISTRLRSALNPETD
;
A
#
# COMPACT_ATOMS: atom_id res chain seq x y z
N MET A 1 10.96 -12.18 27.75
CA MET A 1 10.70 -12.11 27.12
C MET A 1 9.94 -12.10 26.88
N LYS A 2 9.96 -11.75 27.16
CA LYS A 2 9.57 -11.51 26.64
C LYS A 2 8.94 -11.32 26.04
N THR A 3 8.99 -11.07 26.40
CA THR A 3 8.76 -10.78 25.59
C THR A 3 8.33 -10.60 25.12
N LYS A 4 8.60 -10.50 25.44
CA LYS A 4 8.56 -10.21 24.79
C LYS A 4 8.33 -9.97 24.24
N LYS A 5 8.59 -9.84 24.57
CA LYS A 5 8.72 -9.48 23.95
C LYS A 5 8.68 -9.11 23.41
N THR A 6 8.90 -8.96 23.75
CA THR A 6 9.10 -8.54 23.14
C THR A 6 9.21 -8.08 22.94
N LYS A 7 9.85 -7.91 23.20
CA LYS A 7 10.03 -7.44 23.00
C LYS A 7 10.46 -6.84 22.85
N THR A 8 10.90 -6.71 23.01
CA THR A 8 11.34 -6.09 22.94
C THR A 8 11.83 -5.32 22.68
N VAL A 9 11.86 -5.35 22.57
CA VAL A 9 12.30 -4.31 22.02
C VAL A 9 13.54 -3.87 22.09
N GLU A 10 14.10 -3.69 21.35
CA GLU A 10 15.13 -3.11 21.23
C GLU A 10 15.28 -1.74 21.40
N PRO A 11 16.17 -1.25 22.09
CA PRO A 11 16.07 0.06 22.61
C PRO A 11 16.26 1.16 21.59
N GLY A 12 17.25 1.24 20.88
CA GLY A 12 17.42 2.32 19.96
C GLY A 12 16.40 2.34 18.84
N PHE A 13 15.92 1.19 18.51
CA PHE A 13 14.95 1.06 17.44
C PHE A 13 13.54 1.14 18.00
N ASP A 14 12.75 1.99 17.43
CA ASP A 14 11.37 2.17 17.87
C ASP A 14 10.42 1.44 16.92
N SER A 15 10.04 0.24 17.30
CA SER A 15 9.13 -0.55 16.50
C SER A 15 7.77 0.14 16.37
N ASN A 16 7.33 0.79 17.42
CA ASN A 16 6.06 1.46 17.40
C ASN A 16 6.05 2.61 16.42
N LEU A 17 7.13 3.37 16.36
CA LEU A 17 7.22 4.48 15.44
C LEU A 17 7.17 4.01 13.99
N HIS A 18 7.89 2.94 13.69
CA HIS A 18 7.87 2.37 12.35
C HIS A 18 6.47 1.88 12.00
N ARG A 19 5.83 1.22 12.95
CA ARG A 19 4.48 0.71 12.75
C ARG A 19 3.48 1.84 12.53
N GLU A 20 3.61 2.91 13.31
CA GLU A 20 2.74 4.07 13.14
C GLU A 20 2.90 4.69 11.75
N ARG A 21 4.14 4.77 11.28
CA ARG A 21 4.40 5.34 9.98
C ARG A 21 3.72 4.55 8.88
N LEU A 22 3.77 3.22 8.96
CA LEU A 22 3.08 2.37 8.00
C LEU A 22 1.57 2.49 8.13
N GLN A 23 1.08 2.72 9.34
CA GLN A 23 -0.35 2.83 9.56
C GLN A 23 -0.93 4.12 9.01
N THR A 24 -0.10 5.15 8.79
CA THR A 24 -0.60 6.38 8.19
C THR A 24 -0.87 6.22 6.70
N ILE A 25 -0.33 5.18 6.09
CA ILE A 25 -0.62 4.89 4.69
C ILE A 25 -1.86 4.01 4.67
N SER A 26 -2.97 4.58 4.19
CA SER A 26 -4.21 3.84 4.12
C SER A 26 -4.35 3.17 2.77
N ILE A 27 -5.22 2.15 2.73
CA ILE A 27 -5.51 1.48 1.46
C ILE A 27 -6.08 2.48 0.46
N GLU A 28 -6.90 3.41 0.94
CA GLU A 28 -7.49 4.41 0.07
C GLU A 28 -6.44 5.28 -0.59
N VAL A 29 -5.43 5.70 0.16
CA VAL A 29 -4.33 6.50 -0.40
C VAL A 29 -3.60 5.71 -1.47
N ILE A 30 -3.37 4.43 -1.23
CA ILE A 30 -2.74 3.56 -2.22
C ILE A 30 -3.58 3.48 -3.48
N GLN A 31 -4.89 3.29 -3.32
CA GLN A 31 -5.80 3.22 -4.45
C GLN A 31 -5.74 4.50 -5.28
N LYS A 32 -5.70 5.64 -4.62
CA LYS A 32 -5.64 6.93 -5.32
C LYS A 32 -4.34 7.08 -6.09
N LYS A 33 -3.22 6.73 -5.46
CA LYS A 33 -1.91 6.84 -6.13
C LYS A 33 -1.82 5.97 -7.35
N VAL A 34 -2.28 4.73 -7.22
CA VAL A 34 -2.25 3.81 -8.36
C VAL A 34 -3.17 4.31 -9.47
N SER A 35 -4.34 4.82 -9.10
CA SER A 35 -5.27 5.36 -10.09
C SER A 35 -4.63 6.50 -10.89
N GLU A 36 -3.89 7.36 -10.21
CA GLU A 36 -3.24 8.48 -10.85
C GLU A 36 -2.17 8.01 -11.83
N LEU A 37 -1.36 7.06 -11.41
CA LEU A 37 -0.27 6.60 -12.26
C LEU A 37 -0.79 5.91 -13.51
N TYR A 38 -1.83 5.11 -13.38
CA TYR A 38 -2.37 4.34 -14.49
C TYR A 38 -3.52 5.03 -15.21
N ASP A 39 -3.84 6.25 -14.77
CA ASP A 39 -4.86 7.06 -15.45
C ASP A 39 -6.21 6.35 -15.54
N ILE A 40 -6.64 5.82 -14.41
CA ILE A 40 -7.98 5.23 -14.29
C ILE A 40 -8.71 5.93 -13.17
N ARG A 41 -10.02 5.71 -13.11
CA ARG A 41 -10.82 6.38 -12.09
C ARG A 41 -10.65 5.68 -10.75
N PHE A 42 -10.72 6.47 -9.68
CA PHE A 42 -10.67 5.90 -8.34
C PHE A 42 -11.79 4.85 -8.16
N ALA A 43 -12.96 5.13 -8.73
CA ALA A 43 -14.09 4.21 -8.62
C ALA A 43 -13.80 2.84 -9.24
N ASP A 44 -12.84 2.77 -10.17
CA ASP A 44 -12.49 1.49 -10.78
C ASP A 44 -11.82 0.55 -9.80
N MET A 45 -11.32 1.07 -8.68
CA MET A 45 -10.71 0.21 -7.66
C MET A 45 -11.73 -0.70 -6.99
N THR A 46 -12.95 -0.24 -6.84
CA THR A 46 -14.00 -1.02 -6.18
C THR A 46 -15.06 -1.51 -7.16
N GLY A 47 -14.97 -1.10 -8.43
CA GLY A 47 -15.98 -1.45 -9.41
C GLY A 47 -15.83 -2.86 -9.92
N LYS A 48 -16.76 -3.23 -10.81
CA LYS A 48 -16.81 -4.59 -11.32
C LYS A 48 -16.22 -4.74 -12.71
N ARG A 49 -15.68 -3.67 -13.27
CA ARG A 49 -15.06 -3.75 -14.58
C ARG A 49 -13.86 -4.66 -14.54
N ARG A 50 -13.71 -5.45 -15.59
CA ARG A 50 -12.66 -6.47 -15.63
C ARG A 50 -11.69 -6.32 -16.80
N ASN A 51 -11.80 -5.23 -17.55
CA ASN A 51 -10.83 -5.10 -18.64
C ASN A 51 -9.44 -4.87 -18.08
N ARG A 52 -8.45 -5.13 -18.91
CA ARG A 52 -7.06 -5.14 -18.48
C ARG A 52 -6.60 -3.80 -17.95
N GLN A 53 -7.12 -2.73 -18.52
CA GLN A 53 -6.72 -1.40 -18.13
C GLN A 53 -7.09 -1.08 -16.69
N VAL A 54 -8.08 -1.75 -16.15
CA VAL A 54 -8.55 -1.55 -14.79
C VAL A 54 -8.07 -2.67 -13.87
N ALA A 55 -8.09 -3.90 -14.37
CA ALA A 55 -7.82 -5.07 -13.52
C ALA A 55 -6.40 -5.09 -13.01
N PHE A 56 -5.43 -4.82 -13.87
CA PHE A 56 -4.03 -4.91 -13.46
C PHE A 56 -3.64 -3.81 -12.47
N PRO A 57 -4.01 -2.54 -12.70
CA PRO A 57 -3.75 -1.52 -11.66
C PRO A 57 -4.40 -1.87 -10.34
N ARG A 58 -5.61 -2.44 -10.37
CA ARG A 58 -6.27 -2.87 -9.15
C ARG A 58 -5.45 -3.93 -8.43
N GLN A 59 -4.89 -4.87 -9.16
CA GLN A 59 -4.05 -5.90 -8.58
C GLN A 59 -2.79 -5.31 -7.95
N ILE A 60 -2.19 -4.32 -8.60
CA ILE A 60 -1.03 -3.63 -8.03
C ILE A 60 -1.41 -2.93 -6.74
N ALA A 61 -2.58 -2.29 -6.71
CA ALA A 61 -3.03 -1.62 -5.50
C ALA A 61 -3.25 -2.63 -4.36
N MET A 62 -3.77 -3.79 -4.66
CA MET A 62 -3.93 -4.85 -3.66
C MET A 62 -2.58 -5.30 -3.11
N TYR A 63 -1.62 -5.49 -4.00
CA TYR A 63 -0.27 -5.89 -3.62
C TYR A 63 0.36 -4.85 -2.69
N LEU A 64 0.28 -3.58 -3.08
CA LEU A 64 0.85 -2.51 -2.26
C LEU A 64 0.13 -2.39 -0.93
N SER A 65 -1.19 -2.59 -0.92
CA SER A 65 -1.93 -2.56 0.33
C SER A 65 -1.43 -3.62 1.29
N ARG A 66 -1.11 -4.80 0.78
CA ARG A 66 -0.58 -5.86 1.63
C ARG A 66 0.83 -5.54 2.10
N GLN A 67 1.65 -4.94 1.24
CA GLN A 67 3.03 -4.64 1.57
C GLN A 67 3.18 -3.45 2.52
N LEU A 68 2.34 -2.45 2.36
CA LEU A 68 2.54 -1.17 3.05
C LEU A 68 1.58 -0.92 4.21
N THR A 69 0.60 -1.80 4.40
CA THR A 69 -0.30 -1.68 5.55
C THR A 69 -0.30 -2.99 6.30
N LYS A 70 -0.95 -2.99 7.44
CA LYS A 70 -1.06 -4.21 8.25
C LYS A 70 -2.37 -4.95 7.99
N SER A 71 -3.01 -4.63 6.89
CA SER A 71 -4.32 -5.18 6.59
C SER A 71 -4.24 -6.64 6.15
N SER A 72 -5.21 -7.42 6.56
CA SER A 72 -5.31 -8.80 6.13
C SER A 72 -5.82 -8.87 4.70
N PHE A 73 -5.64 -10.02 4.07
CA PHE A 73 -6.18 -10.22 2.73
C PHE A 73 -7.70 -10.03 2.71
N SER A 74 -8.36 -10.46 3.76
CA SER A 74 -9.81 -10.31 3.85
C SER A 74 -10.22 -8.84 3.92
N THR A 75 -9.52 -8.06 4.74
CA THR A 75 -9.80 -6.63 4.86
C THR A 75 -9.54 -5.92 3.53
N ILE A 76 -8.43 -6.26 2.87
CA ILE A 76 -8.12 -5.66 1.59
C ILE A 76 -9.23 -5.96 0.58
N GLY A 77 -9.68 -7.22 0.54
CA GLY A 77 -10.75 -7.59 -0.38
C GLY A 77 -12.01 -6.78 -0.16
N LYS A 78 -12.35 -6.53 1.09
CA LYS A 78 -13.53 -5.73 1.40
C LYS A 78 -13.40 -4.30 0.90
N VAL A 79 -12.23 -3.70 1.08
CA VAL A 79 -12.01 -2.33 0.62
C VAL A 79 -12.00 -2.24 -0.90
N PHE A 80 -11.67 -3.33 -1.57
CA PHE A 80 -11.66 -3.35 -3.03
C PHE A 80 -12.98 -3.87 -3.62
N GLY A 81 -14.08 -3.54 -2.97
CA GLY A 81 -15.39 -3.82 -3.51
C GLY A 81 -15.96 -5.18 -3.14
N GLY A 82 -15.53 -5.73 -2.02
CA GLY A 82 -16.07 -6.98 -1.56
C GLY A 82 -15.50 -8.21 -2.26
N ARG A 83 -14.24 -8.14 -2.65
CA ARG A 83 -13.59 -9.29 -3.27
C ARG A 83 -13.12 -10.27 -2.21
N SER A 84 -13.05 -11.54 -2.59
CA SER A 84 -12.63 -12.59 -1.66
C SER A 84 -11.15 -12.49 -1.35
N CYS A 85 -10.74 -13.08 -0.22
CA CYS A 85 -9.32 -13.08 0.12
C CYS A 85 -8.52 -13.89 -0.88
N SER A 86 -9.11 -14.92 -1.47
CA SER A 86 -8.44 -15.69 -2.52
C SER A 86 -8.09 -14.81 -3.71
N THR A 87 -8.99 -13.92 -4.09
CA THR A 87 -8.73 -12.98 -5.18
C THR A 87 -7.54 -12.09 -4.85
N VAL A 88 -7.49 -11.58 -3.62
CA VAL A 88 -6.40 -10.70 -3.22
C VAL A 88 -5.08 -11.47 -3.17
N ILE A 89 -5.09 -12.68 -2.63
CA ILE A 89 -3.88 -13.50 -2.57
C ILE A 89 -3.35 -13.76 -3.97
N ASN A 90 -4.25 -14.11 -4.89
CA ASN A 90 -3.85 -14.38 -6.26
C ASN A 90 -3.30 -13.12 -6.94
N ALA A 91 -3.93 -11.98 -6.68
CA ALA A 91 -3.45 -10.71 -7.24
C ALA A 91 -2.04 -10.41 -6.75
N CYS A 92 -1.79 -10.59 -5.46
CA CYS A 92 -0.48 -10.33 -4.90
C CYS A 92 0.58 -11.24 -5.51
N ARG A 93 0.24 -12.52 -5.73
CA ARG A 93 1.16 -13.45 -6.33
C ARG A 93 1.49 -13.06 -7.77
N LEU A 94 0.47 -12.68 -8.53
CA LEU A 94 0.67 -12.28 -9.91
C LEU A 94 1.53 -11.04 -10.03
N VAL A 95 1.28 -10.05 -9.18
CA VAL A 95 2.06 -8.82 -9.23
C VAL A 95 3.51 -9.11 -8.86
N LYS A 96 3.73 -9.94 -7.86
CA LYS A 96 5.08 -10.31 -7.47
C LYS A 96 5.83 -10.96 -8.63
N GLU A 97 5.18 -11.86 -9.35
CA GLU A 97 5.78 -12.48 -10.52
C GLU A 97 6.10 -11.46 -11.59
N ARG A 98 5.17 -10.54 -11.84
CA ARG A 98 5.37 -9.54 -12.88
C ARG A 98 6.48 -8.58 -12.53
N ILE A 99 6.66 -8.27 -11.27
CA ILE A 99 7.79 -7.43 -10.85
C ILE A 99 9.11 -8.07 -11.25
N GLU A 100 9.20 -9.38 -11.13
CA GLU A 100 10.42 -10.11 -11.43
C GLU A 100 10.65 -10.31 -12.92
N THR A 101 9.57 -10.37 -13.71
CA THR A 101 9.69 -10.71 -15.11
C THR A 101 9.48 -9.53 -16.05
N ASP A 102 9.00 -8.39 -15.54
CA ASP A 102 8.70 -7.23 -16.38
C ASP A 102 9.28 -6.00 -15.72
N ALA A 103 10.34 -5.46 -16.33
CA ALA A 103 11.06 -4.32 -15.75
C ALA A 103 10.15 -3.10 -15.59
N ASN A 104 9.22 -2.89 -16.52
CA ASN A 104 8.33 -1.75 -16.42
C ASN A 104 7.43 -1.86 -15.21
N VAL A 105 6.91 -3.05 -14.95
CA VAL A 105 6.06 -3.28 -13.78
C VAL A 105 6.87 -3.05 -12.51
N GLY A 106 8.09 -3.60 -12.47
CA GLY A 106 8.95 -3.43 -11.31
C GLY A 106 9.25 -1.97 -11.03
N GLN A 107 9.54 -1.21 -12.08
CA GLN A 107 9.82 0.22 -11.92
C GLN A 107 8.59 0.98 -11.44
N ASN A 108 7.43 0.66 -11.99
CA ASN A 108 6.19 1.34 -11.57
C ASN A 108 5.87 1.06 -10.11
N VAL A 109 6.00 -0.20 -9.70
CA VAL A 109 5.72 -0.56 -8.31
C VAL A 109 6.72 0.12 -7.37
N HIS A 110 7.98 0.11 -7.74
CA HIS A 110 9.01 0.76 -6.94
C HIS A 110 8.75 2.25 -6.82
N TYR A 111 8.38 2.89 -7.91
CA TYR A 111 8.04 4.30 -7.91
C TYR A 111 6.87 4.58 -6.96
N LEU A 112 5.82 3.75 -7.03
CA LEU A 112 4.66 3.92 -6.18
C LEU A 112 5.03 3.74 -4.71
N GLU A 113 5.84 2.75 -4.40
CA GLU A 113 6.27 2.54 -3.02
C GLU A 113 7.02 3.75 -2.50
N LYS A 114 7.93 4.27 -3.30
CA LYS A 114 8.71 5.43 -2.90
C LYS A 114 7.83 6.65 -2.70
N GLN A 115 6.89 6.87 -3.61
CA GLN A 115 6.01 8.02 -3.50
C GLN A 115 5.13 7.94 -2.27
N LEU A 116 4.60 6.76 -1.98
CA LEU A 116 3.72 6.60 -0.84
C LEU A 116 4.48 6.78 0.47
N LEU A 117 5.67 6.23 0.57
CA LEU A 117 6.47 6.35 1.79
C LEU A 117 7.02 7.77 1.94
N ALA A 118 7.45 8.39 0.84
CA ALA A 118 7.98 9.74 0.90
C ALA A 118 6.88 10.74 1.23
N GLY A 119 5.69 10.52 0.69
CA GLY A 119 4.57 11.40 0.99
C GLY A 119 4.23 11.40 2.46
N ASP A 120 4.26 10.24 3.08
CA ASP A 120 4.00 10.12 4.51
C ASP A 120 5.05 10.89 5.31
N ILE A 121 6.31 10.69 4.97
CA ILE A 121 7.40 11.36 5.68
C ILE A 121 7.36 12.86 5.45
N SER A 122 7.12 13.29 4.22
CA SER A 122 7.05 14.72 3.90
C SER A 122 5.95 15.42 4.69
N THR A 123 4.80 14.78 4.79
CA THR A 123 3.69 15.35 5.52
C THR A 123 4.05 15.53 7.00
N ARG A 124 4.69 14.52 7.58
CA ARG A 124 5.09 14.60 8.97
C ARG A 124 6.12 15.71 9.21
N LEU A 125 7.10 15.80 8.32
CA LEU A 125 8.12 16.82 8.46
C LEU A 125 7.54 18.22 8.31
N ARG A 126 6.62 18.40 7.39
CA ARG A 126 5.98 19.69 7.18
C ARG A 126 5.23 20.12 8.43
N SER A 127 4.48 19.22 9.03
CA SER A 127 3.76 19.52 10.26
C SER A 127 4.71 19.90 11.39
N ALA A 128 5.82 19.20 11.48
CA ALA A 128 6.78 19.45 12.56
C ALA A 128 7.49 20.79 12.39
N LEU A 129 7.79 21.16 11.14
CA LEU A 129 8.59 22.34 10.88
C LEU A 129 7.76 23.62 10.79
N ASN A 130 6.50 23.52 10.37
CA ASN A 130 5.67 24.69 10.15
C ASN A 130 4.29 24.50 10.75
N PRO A 131 4.22 24.40 12.06
CA PRO A 131 2.93 24.12 12.69
C PRO A 131 1.91 25.24 12.50
N GLU A 132 2.36 26.47 12.37
CA GLU A 132 1.41 27.57 12.26
C GLU A 132 0.90 27.81 10.86
N THR A 133 1.46 27.13 9.88
CA THR A 133 0.98 27.29 8.51
C THR A 133 -0.10 26.27 8.14
N ASP A 134 -0.44 25.45 9.04
CA ASP A 134 -1.43 24.40 8.79
C ASP A 134 -2.85 24.87 8.72
#